data_cbb8bf837f360b860a8757f798c0ddbf
#
_entry.id   cbb8bf837f360b860a8757f798c0ddbf
#
_cell.length_a   1.000
_cell.length_b   1.000
_cell.length_c   1.000
_cell.angle_alpha   90.00
_cell.angle_beta   90.00
_cell.angle_gamma   90.00
#
_symmetry.space_group_name_H-M   'P 1'
#
loop_
_entity.id
_entity.type
_entity.pdbx_description
1 polymer ?
#
loop_
_entity_poly.entity_id
_entity_poly.type
_entity_poly.pdbx_seq_one_letter_code
_entity_poly.pdbx_strand_id
1 'polypeptide(L)'
;MKAAAICAERGIAQCVLLGNPEEIKRVAAQQGVELGSGIEIIDPKVAQEKYVARLVELRKSKGMTEVVAREQLEDTVVLGTMMLERNEVDGLVSGAVHTTANTIRPPLQIIKTAPNASLVSSIFFMLLPDQVLVYGDCAINPDPNAEQLAEIAIQSADSAAAFGIEPRVAMISYSTGTSGQGADVDKVREATRIAKEKRPDLVIDGPLQYDAAIMENVAASKAPNSPVAGKATVFVFPDLNTGNTTYKAVQRSADLVSIGPMLQGMRKPVNDLSRGALVDDIVXXXXXXXXXXXXXXXXXXXXXXXXXXXXFLCAL
;
A
#
# COMPACT_ATOMS: atom_id res chain seq x y z
N MET A 1 -10.65 15.79 -6.78
CA MET A 1 -10.59 17.21 -6.39
C MET A 1 -11.14 17.47 -5.00
N LYS A 2 -12.31 16.96 -4.64
CA LYS A 2 -12.84 17.16 -3.28
C LYS A 2 -11.89 16.65 -2.22
N ALA A 3 -11.31 15.45 -2.43
CA ALA A 3 -10.37 14.89 -1.46
C ALA A 3 -9.13 15.76 -1.31
N ALA A 4 -8.63 16.31 -2.44
CA ALA A 4 -7.45 17.18 -2.40
C ALA A 4 -7.74 18.44 -1.59
N ALA A 5 -8.93 19.04 -1.78
CA ALA A 5 -9.33 20.22 -1.03
C ALA A 5 -9.40 19.92 0.47
N ILE A 6 -9.97 18.78 0.83
CA ILE A 6 -10.07 18.37 2.23
C ILE A 6 -8.67 18.17 2.83
N CYS A 7 -7.78 17.49 2.11
CA CYS A 7 -6.43 17.25 2.60
C CYS A 7 -5.67 18.55 2.82
N ALA A 8 -5.83 19.51 1.89
CA ALA A 8 -5.17 20.80 2.03
C ALA A 8 -5.74 21.57 3.23
N GLU A 9 -7.06 21.58 3.37
CA GLU A 9 -7.71 22.30 4.44
C GLU A 9 -7.33 21.74 5.82
N ARG A 10 -7.25 20.42 5.92
CA ARG A 10 -6.90 19.75 7.18
C ARG A 10 -5.39 19.69 7.45
N GLY A 11 -4.57 20.18 6.53
CA GLY A 11 -3.13 20.15 6.70
C GLY A 11 -2.51 18.78 6.55
N ILE A 12 -3.22 17.85 5.89
CA ILE A 12 -2.71 16.51 5.69
C ILE A 12 -1.63 16.50 4.62
N ALA A 13 -1.88 17.23 3.51
CA ALA A 13 -0.97 17.23 2.37
C ALA A 13 -1.23 18.44 1.51
N GLN A 14 -0.18 18.89 0.82
CA GLN A 14 -0.30 19.79 -0.31
C GLN A 14 -0.42 18.91 -1.54
N CYS A 15 -1.46 19.13 -2.34
CA CYS A 15 -1.77 18.23 -3.43
C CYS A 15 -1.37 18.81 -4.77
N VAL A 16 -0.82 17.95 -5.62
CA VAL A 16 -0.53 18.29 -7.01
C VAL A 16 -1.47 17.45 -7.88
N LEU A 17 -2.30 18.13 -8.66
CA LEU A 17 -3.25 17.47 -9.54
C LEU A 17 -2.72 17.52 -10.97
N LEU A 18 -2.71 16.38 -11.64
CA LEU A 18 -2.26 16.29 -13.02
C LEU A 18 -3.46 16.24 -13.95
N GLY A 19 -3.53 17.16 -14.87
CA GLY A 19 -4.61 17.20 -15.83
C GLY A 19 -4.68 18.55 -16.52
N ASN A 20 -5.63 18.65 -17.44
CA ASN A 20 -5.85 19.90 -18.14
C ASN A 20 -6.39 20.94 -17.16
N PRO A 21 -5.71 22.08 -16.98
CA PRO A 21 -6.12 23.04 -15.96
C PRO A 21 -7.55 23.57 -16.15
N GLU A 22 -7.94 23.82 -17.39
CA GLU A 22 -9.29 24.34 -17.66
C GLU A 22 -10.34 23.30 -17.29
N GLU A 23 -10.07 22.04 -17.64
CA GLU A 23 -11.00 20.96 -17.32
C GLU A 23 -11.12 20.79 -15.80
N ILE A 24 -9.99 20.81 -15.11
CA ILE A 24 -9.98 20.64 -13.65
C ILE A 24 -10.77 21.77 -13.00
N LYS A 25 -10.54 23.00 -13.43
CA LYS A 25 -11.26 24.15 -12.86
C LYS A 25 -12.75 24.07 -13.15
N ARG A 26 -13.10 23.63 -14.37
CA ARG A 26 -14.50 23.49 -14.75
C ARG A 26 -15.23 22.46 -13.87
N VAL A 27 -14.58 21.30 -13.69
CA VAL A 27 -15.19 20.23 -12.88
C VAL A 27 -15.26 20.65 -11.41
N ALA A 28 -14.23 21.34 -10.91
CA ALA A 28 -14.25 21.83 -9.54
C ALA A 28 -15.42 22.77 -9.31
N ALA A 29 -15.65 23.69 -10.26
CA ALA A 29 -16.77 24.62 -10.17
C ALA A 29 -18.10 23.88 -10.16
N GLN A 30 -18.25 22.87 -11.03
CA GLN A 30 -19.47 22.08 -11.08
C GLN A 30 -19.73 21.36 -9.76
N GLN A 31 -18.68 20.93 -9.08
CA GLN A 31 -18.79 20.19 -7.83
C GLN A 31 -18.82 21.09 -6.60
N GLY A 32 -18.74 22.39 -6.80
CA GLY A 32 -18.73 23.33 -5.69
C GLY A 32 -17.46 23.27 -4.87
N VAL A 33 -16.34 22.90 -5.49
CA VAL A 33 -15.06 22.77 -4.80
C VAL A 33 -14.20 23.98 -5.11
N GLU A 34 -13.64 24.59 -4.07
CA GLU A 34 -12.67 25.67 -4.23
C GLU A 34 -11.27 25.10 -4.22
N LEU A 35 -10.53 25.35 -5.30
CA LEU A 35 -9.13 24.92 -5.41
C LEU A 35 -8.25 26.07 -4.94
N GLY A 36 -8.01 26.11 -3.63
CA GLY A 36 -7.29 27.20 -3.02
C GLY A 36 -5.81 26.91 -2.87
N SER A 37 -5.20 27.60 -1.92
CA SER A 37 -3.81 27.36 -1.59
C SER A 37 -3.63 25.92 -1.12
N GLY A 38 -2.46 25.35 -1.39
CA GLY A 38 -2.20 23.95 -1.06
C GLY A 38 -2.58 22.99 -2.16
N ILE A 39 -3.09 23.50 -3.30
CA ILE A 39 -3.39 22.68 -4.45
C ILE A 39 -2.73 23.30 -5.67
N GLU A 40 -1.85 22.53 -6.31
CA GLU A 40 -1.18 22.93 -7.53
C GLU A 40 -1.70 22.09 -8.68
N ILE A 41 -1.95 22.72 -9.82
CA ILE A 41 -2.41 22.03 -11.02
C ILE A 41 -1.29 22.05 -12.04
N ILE A 42 -0.93 20.91 -12.58
CA ILE A 42 0.10 20.77 -13.58
C ILE A 42 -0.47 20.15 -14.83
N ASP A 43 -0.30 20.84 -15.95
CA ASP A 43 -0.74 20.36 -17.25
C ASP A 43 0.28 19.34 -17.78
N PRO A 44 -0.10 18.07 -17.95
CA PRO A 44 0.84 17.08 -18.45
C PRO A 44 1.46 17.45 -19.79
N LYS A 45 0.69 18.08 -20.69
CA LYS A 45 1.21 18.46 -22.00
C LYS A 45 2.34 19.46 -21.90
N VAL A 46 2.32 20.30 -20.87
CA VAL A 46 3.38 21.29 -20.66
C VAL A 46 4.58 20.66 -19.95
N ALA A 47 4.31 19.78 -19.00
CA ALA A 47 5.35 19.27 -18.09
C ALA A 47 6.10 18.06 -18.65
N GLN A 48 5.50 17.30 -19.56
CA GLN A 48 6.03 15.96 -19.85
C GLN A 48 7.42 15.97 -20.48
N GLU A 49 7.75 16.97 -21.31
CA GLU A 49 9.03 16.98 -22.01
C GLU A 49 10.21 17.05 -21.02
N LYS A 50 10.00 17.64 -19.88
CA LYS A 50 11.01 17.78 -18.84
C LYS A 50 11.56 16.45 -18.36
N TYR A 51 10.75 15.39 -18.47
CA TYR A 51 11.09 14.08 -17.91
C TYR A 51 11.58 13.06 -18.92
N VAL A 52 11.61 13.43 -20.21
CA VAL A 52 11.95 12.46 -21.26
C VAL A 52 13.37 11.92 -21.06
N ALA A 53 14.35 12.82 -20.92
CA ALA A 53 15.74 12.39 -20.80
C ALA A 53 15.96 11.50 -19.58
N ARG A 54 15.35 11.85 -18.44
CA ARG A 54 15.53 11.06 -17.23
C ARG A 54 14.88 9.68 -17.35
N LEU A 55 13.70 9.61 -17.97
CA LEU A 55 13.02 8.33 -18.16
C LEU A 55 13.86 7.42 -19.09
N VAL A 56 14.42 7.99 -20.15
CA VAL A 56 15.31 7.22 -21.02
C VAL A 56 16.50 6.69 -20.22
N GLU A 57 17.11 7.57 -19.41
CA GLU A 57 18.27 7.17 -18.60
C GLU A 57 17.93 6.01 -17.66
N LEU A 58 16.78 6.11 -16.98
CA LEU A 58 16.38 5.09 -16.02
C LEU A 58 16.05 3.75 -16.66
N ARG A 59 15.52 3.77 -17.88
CA ARG A 59 15.03 2.55 -18.52
C ARG A 59 15.83 2.19 -19.78
N LYS A 60 17.02 2.75 -19.93
CA LYS A 60 17.85 2.51 -21.10
C LYS A 60 18.15 1.03 -21.29
N SER A 61 18.44 0.32 -20.21
CA SER A 61 18.77 -1.09 -20.26
C SER A 61 17.58 -1.95 -20.71
N LYS A 62 16.38 -1.39 -20.65
CA LYS A 62 15.16 -2.07 -21.10
C LYS A 62 14.69 -1.57 -22.46
N GLY A 63 15.56 -0.86 -23.17
CA GLY A 63 15.27 -0.43 -24.53
C GLY A 63 14.47 0.84 -24.67
N MET A 64 14.39 1.66 -23.62
CA MET A 64 13.63 2.90 -23.68
C MET A 64 14.30 3.87 -24.64
N THR A 65 13.50 4.48 -25.53
CA THR A 65 13.95 5.53 -26.42
C THR A 65 13.20 6.83 -26.13
N GLU A 66 13.66 7.94 -26.72
CA GLU A 66 12.97 9.21 -26.52
C GLU A 66 11.54 9.17 -27.03
N VAL A 67 11.33 8.52 -28.18
CA VAL A 67 9.98 8.44 -28.75
C VAL A 67 9.04 7.68 -27.81
N VAL A 68 9.49 6.54 -27.32
CA VAL A 68 8.68 5.72 -26.41
C VAL A 68 8.46 6.46 -25.09
N ALA A 69 9.51 7.14 -24.59
CA ALA A 69 9.38 7.87 -23.33
C ALA A 69 8.32 8.97 -23.45
N ARG A 70 8.34 9.72 -24.56
CA ARG A 70 7.33 10.77 -24.75
C ARG A 70 5.93 10.19 -24.78
N GLU A 71 5.79 9.05 -25.44
CA GLU A 71 4.48 8.40 -25.52
C GLU A 71 4.02 7.93 -24.13
N GLN A 72 4.92 7.33 -23.37
CA GLN A 72 4.55 6.85 -22.02
C GLN A 72 4.22 7.99 -21.08
N LEU A 73 4.89 9.13 -21.23
CA LEU A 73 4.64 10.28 -20.35
C LEU A 73 3.29 10.95 -20.58
N GLU A 74 2.57 10.54 -21.63
CA GLU A 74 1.17 10.96 -21.78
C GLU A 74 0.27 10.34 -20.72
N ASP A 75 0.69 9.23 -20.14
CA ASP A 75 -0.01 8.59 -19.03
C ASP A 75 0.30 9.35 -17.74
N THR A 76 -0.74 9.83 -17.04
CA THR A 76 -0.52 10.64 -15.85
C THR A 76 0.14 9.86 -14.71
N VAL A 77 -0.05 8.54 -14.67
CA VAL A 77 0.63 7.73 -13.65
C VAL A 77 2.14 7.72 -13.91
N VAL A 78 2.54 7.57 -15.18
CA VAL A 78 3.95 7.64 -15.53
C VAL A 78 4.53 9.01 -15.20
N LEU A 79 3.81 10.05 -15.57
CA LEU A 79 4.27 11.42 -15.28
C LEU A 79 4.41 11.63 -13.78
N GLY A 80 3.40 11.25 -13.00
CA GLY A 80 3.45 11.40 -11.56
C GLY A 80 4.58 10.58 -10.94
N THR A 81 4.81 9.39 -11.47
CA THR A 81 5.92 8.55 -10.99
C THR A 81 7.27 9.25 -11.23
N MET A 82 7.42 9.90 -12.37
CA MET A 82 8.67 10.62 -12.67
C MET A 82 8.84 11.82 -11.74
N MET A 83 7.75 12.52 -11.42
CA MET A 83 7.83 13.61 -10.44
C MET A 83 8.27 13.09 -9.08
N LEU A 84 7.78 11.94 -8.69
CA LEU A 84 8.18 11.31 -7.43
C LEU A 84 9.66 10.91 -7.48
N GLU A 85 10.08 10.32 -8.58
CA GLU A 85 11.47 9.91 -8.75
C GLU A 85 12.43 11.09 -8.64
N ARG A 86 12.01 12.24 -9.14
CA ARG A 86 12.84 13.43 -9.11
C ARG A 86 12.70 14.24 -7.81
N ASN A 87 12.01 13.70 -6.83
CA ASN A 87 11.85 14.35 -5.53
C ASN A 87 11.06 15.65 -5.58
N GLU A 88 10.24 15.82 -6.60
CA GLU A 88 9.39 17.01 -6.70
C GLU A 88 8.13 16.87 -5.86
N VAL A 89 7.76 15.63 -5.57
CA VAL A 89 6.67 15.31 -4.65
C VAL A 89 7.15 14.22 -3.71
N ASP A 90 6.44 14.04 -2.61
CA ASP A 90 6.84 13.09 -1.56
C ASP A 90 6.13 11.74 -1.66
N GLY A 91 5.05 11.68 -2.38
CA GLY A 91 4.30 10.44 -2.55
C GLY A 91 3.33 10.54 -3.71
N LEU A 92 2.84 9.38 -4.14
CA LEU A 92 1.93 9.27 -5.26
C LEU A 92 0.69 8.49 -4.85
N VAL A 93 -0.48 9.05 -5.11
CA VAL A 93 -1.75 8.35 -4.92
C VAL A 93 -2.48 8.38 -6.25
N SER A 94 -2.89 7.21 -6.73
CA SER A 94 -3.55 7.11 -8.01
C SER A 94 -4.39 5.84 -8.04
N GLY A 95 -5.21 5.67 -9.09
CA GLY A 95 -5.95 4.43 -9.30
C GLY A 95 -7.45 4.57 -9.39
N ALA A 96 -7.98 5.76 -9.10
CA ALA A 96 -9.43 5.92 -9.11
C ALA A 96 -10.05 5.61 -10.47
N VAL A 97 -9.30 5.84 -11.54
CA VAL A 97 -9.77 5.58 -12.91
C VAL A 97 -8.89 4.59 -13.67
N HIS A 98 -7.98 3.91 -12.94
CA HIS A 98 -7.05 2.96 -13.56
C HIS A 98 -7.19 1.60 -12.88
N THR A 99 -6.76 0.55 -13.57
CA THR A 99 -6.63 -0.76 -12.93
C THR A 99 -5.47 -0.72 -11.95
N THR A 100 -5.47 -1.65 -11.00
CA THR A 100 -4.36 -1.77 -10.06
C THR A 100 -3.05 -1.98 -10.80
N ALA A 101 -3.06 -2.85 -11.81
CA ALA A 101 -1.85 -3.13 -12.58
C ALA A 101 -1.32 -1.88 -13.26
N ASN A 102 -2.20 -1.07 -13.83
CA ASN A 102 -1.76 0.14 -14.52
C ASN A 102 -1.26 1.21 -13.57
N THR A 103 -1.76 1.21 -12.34
CA THR A 103 -1.30 2.16 -11.32
C THR A 103 0.05 1.76 -10.75
N ILE A 104 0.28 0.47 -10.57
CA ILE A 104 1.46 -0.02 -9.86
C ILE A 104 2.65 -0.25 -10.79
N ARG A 105 2.39 -0.60 -12.06
CA ARG A 105 3.49 -0.92 -12.98
C ARG A 105 4.51 0.20 -13.12
N PRO A 106 4.10 1.47 -13.39
CA PRO A 106 5.12 2.51 -13.53
C PRO A 106 5.96 2.71 -12.27
N PRO A 107 5.38 2.79 -11.06
CA PRO A 107 6.21 2.88 -9.86
C PRO A 107 7.16 1.69 -9.69
N LEU A 108 6.70 0.47 -10.00
CA LEU A 108 7.59 -0.68 -9.91
C LEU A 108 8.78 -0.57 -10.84
N GLN A 109 8.55 -0.06 -12.04
CA GLN A 109 9.60 0.05 -13.04
C GLN A 109 10.56 1.21 -12.77
N ILE A 110 10.08 2.30 -12.21
CA ILE A 110 10.82 3.55 -12.11
C ILE A 110 11.32 3.78 -10.68
N ILE A 111 10.48 3.61 -9.68
CA ILE A 111 10.86 3.82 -8.27
C ILE A 111 11.55 2.58 -7.72
N LYS A 112 10.96 1.39 -8.02
CA LYS A 112 11.51 0.10 -7.60
C LYS A 112 11.37 -0.11 -6.10
N THR A 113 11.99 -1.19 -5.62
CA THR A 113 11.86 -1.57 -4.21
C THR A 113 12.87 -0.82 -3.33
N ALA A 114 12.53 -0.75 -2.05
CA ALA A 114 13.44 -0.24 -1.04
C ALA A 114 14.69 -1.14 -0.98
N PRO A 115 15.83 -0.60 -0.49
CA PRO A 115 17.07 -1.38 -0.50
C PRO A 115 16.99 -2.72 0.23
N ASN A 116 16.19 -2.81 1.29
CA ASN A 116 16.07 -4.03 2.07
C ASN A 116 14.88 -4.89 1.67
N ALA A 117 14.23 -4.56 0.56
CA ALA A 117 13.05 -5.30 0.10
C ALA A 117 13.33 -5.97 -1.23
N SER A 118 12.80 -7.18 -1.39
CA SER A 118 12.93 -7.90 -2.66
C SER A 118 11.60 -7.98 -3.40
N LEU A 119 10.50 -7.56 -2.77
CA LEU A 119 9.20 -7.51 -3.45
C LEU A 119 8.35 -6.42 -2.84
N VAL A 120 7.32 -6.04 -3.61
CA VAL A 120 6.29 -5.12 -3.14
C VAL A 120 5.07 -5.93 -2.78
N SER A 121 4.45 -5.61 -1.65
CA SER A 121 3.21 -6.24 -1.24
C SER A 121 2.24 -5.16 -0.78
N SER A 122 1.11 -5.58 -0.22
CA SER A 122 0.10 -4.61 0.19
C SER A 122 -0.59 -5.06 1.45
N ILE A 123 -1.16 -4.08 2.15
CA ILE A 123 -2.03 -4.38 3.30
C ILE A 123 -3.32 -3.58 3.20
N PHE A 124 -4.35 -4.11 3.84
CA PHE A 124 -5.57 -3.38 4.13
C PHE A 124 -5.73 -3.27 5.64
N PHE A 125 -6.20 -2.11 6.08
CA PHE A 125 -6.62 -1.94 7.47
C PHE A 125 -8.10 -2.22 7.54
N MET A 126 -8.48 -3.17 8.37
CA MET A 126 -9.87 -3.59 8.55
C MET A 126 -10.37 -2.99 9.84
N LEU A 127 -11.32 -2.07 9.76
CA LEU A 127 -11.77 -1.32 10.92
C LEU A 127 -12.95 -2.03 11.57
N LEU A 128 -12.66 -2.87 12.55
CA LEU A 128 -13.68 -3.52 13.33
C LEU A 128 -14.19 -2.57 14.43
N PRO A 129 -15.35 -2.84 15.02
CA PRO A 129 -15.86 -1.92 16.05
C PRO A 129 -14.90 -1.66 17.20
N ASP A 130 -14.13 -2.68 17.62
CA ASP A 130 -13.28 -2.57 18.79
C ASP A 130 -11.80 -2.54 18.49
N GLN A 131 -11.41 -2.80 17.25
CA GLN A 131 -9.99 -2.93 16.93
C GLN A 131 -9.76 -2.75 15.44
N VAL A 132 -8.50 -2.53 15.09
CA VAL A 132 -8.07 -2.45 13.69
C VAL A 132 -7.19 -3.66 13.40
N LEU A 133 -7.54 -4.41 12.36
CA LEU A 133 -6.75 -5.54 11.92
C LEU A 133 -6.02 -5.19 10.63
N VAL A 134 -4.89 -5.84 10.40
CA VAL A 134 -4.09 -5.66 9.19
C VAL A 134 -4.11 -6.96 8.40
N TYR A 135 -4.52 -6.89 7.14
CA TYR A 135 -4.58 -8.04 6.24
C TYR A 135 -3.58 -7.86 5.11
N GLY A 136 -2.71 -8.82 4.90
CA GLY A 136 -1.73 -8.78 3.81
C GLY A 136 -1.44 -10.17 3.26
N ASP A 137 -1.16 -10.35 2.04
CA ASP A 137 -1.28 -9.46 0.90
C ASP A 137 -2.66 -9.72 0.26
N CYS A 138 -3.35 -8.68 -0.13
CA CYS A 138 -4.70 -8.83 -0.67
C CYS A 138 -4.84 -8.24 -2.08
N ALA A 139 -3.74 -7.77 -2.70
CA ALA A 139 -3.87 -7.07 -3.96
C ALA A 139 -2.74 -7.28 -4.96
N ILE A 140 -1.56 -7.72 -4.55
CA ILE A 140 -0.37 -7.63 -5.39
C ILE A 140 0.18 -8.99 -5.84
N ASN A 141 0.45 -9.89 -4.92
CA ASN A 141 1.21 -11.11 -5.23
C ASN A 141 0.30 -12.33 -5.33
N PRO A 142 0.09 -12.86 -6.55
CA PRO A 142 -0.87 -13.95 -6.72
C PRO A 142 -0.48 -15.22 -5.98
N ASP A 143 0.79 -15.62 -6.01
CA ASP A 143 1.19 -16.90 -5.43
C ASP A 143 2.61 -16.82 -4.90
N PRO A 144 2.79 -16.14 -3.76
CA PRO A 144 4.14 -16.01 -3.20
C PRO A 144 4.68 -17.35 -2.72
N ASN A 145 5.98 -17.56 -2.90
CA ASN A 145 6.61 -18.74 -2.33
C ASN A 145 6.89 -18.49 -0.85
N ALA A 146 7.47 -19.48 -0.17
CA ALA A 146 7.65 -19.38 1.28
C ALA A 146 8.52 -18.19 1.67
N GLU A 147 9.60 -17.93 0.94
CA GLU A 147 10.46 -16.79 1.26
C GLU A 147 9.76 -15.47 1.02
N GLN A 148 9.01 -15.38 -0.06
CA GLN A 148 8.23 -14.18 -0.36
C GLN A 148 7.15 -13.96 0.68
N LEU A 149 6.48 -15.04 1.09
CA LEU A 149 5.43 -14.95 2.09
C LEU A 149 6.00 -14.49 3.43
N ALA A 150 7.18 -14.97 3.79
CA ALA A 150 7.86 -14.51 4.99
C ALA A 150 8.16 -13.02 4.92
N GLU A 151 8.59 -12.53 3.77
CA GLU A 151 8.85 -11.10 3.60
C GLU A 151 7.56 -10.29 3.71
N ILE A 152 6.46 -10.79 3.12
CA ILE A 152 5.17 -10.13 3.26
C ILE A 152 4.78 -10.02 4.73
N ALA A 153 5.01 -11.09 5.50
CA ALA A 153 4.70 -11.06 6.93
C ALA A 153 5.51 -9.99 7.66
N ILE A 154 6.80 -9.93 7.37
CA ILE A 154 7.68 -8.95 8.01
C ILE A 154 7.28 -7.52 7.62
N GLN A 155 7.03 -7.29 6.33
CA GLN A 155 6.58 -5.98 5.86
C GLN A 155 5.28 -5.58 6.54
N SER A 156 4.34 -6.53 6.64
CA SER A 156 3.03 -6.24 7.23
C SER A 156 3.14 -5.94 8.73
N ALA A 157 4.01 -6.66 9.43
CA ALA A 157 4.23 -6.40 10.85
C ALA A 157 4.83 -5.01 11.07
N ASP A 158 5.82 -4.65 10.26
CA ASP A 158 6.46 -3.35 10.39
C ASP A 158 5.49 -2.22 10.04
N SER A 159 4.64 -2.42 9.04
CA SER A 159 3.63 -1.43 8.70
C SER A 159 2.61 -1.27 9.83
N ALA A 160 2.17 -2.37 10.42
CA ALA A 160 1.24 -2.31 11.55
C ALA A 160 1.84 -1.50 12.69
N ALA A 161 3.09 -1.79 13.04
CA ALA A 161 3.78 -1.08 14.11
C ALA A 161 3.90 0.41 13.80
N ALA A 162 4.19 0.75 12.56
CA ALA A 162 4.32 2.16 12.16
C ALA A 162 3.00 2.93 12.37
N PHE A 163 1.88 2.22 12.27
CA PHE A 163 0.56 2.84 12.47
C PHE A 163 0.04 2.66 13.88
N GLY A 164 0.88 2.22 14.80
CA GLY A 164 0.50 2.12 16.21
C GLY A 164 -0.25 0.86 16.59
N ILE A 165 -0.23 -0.14 15.73
CA ILE A 165 -0.87 -1.42 15.99
C ILE A 165 0.21 -2.42 16.41
N GLU A 166 0.09 -2.98 17.61
CA GLU A 166 1.04 -3.97 18.07
C GLU A 166 0.98 -5.20 17.17
N PRO A 167 2.06 -5.57 16.48
CA PRO A 167 1.97 -6.67 15.52
C PRO A 167 2.02 -8.02 16.19
N ARG A 168 0.95 -8.78 16.06
CA ARG A 168 0.86 -10.19 16.40
C ARG A 168 0.42 -10.88 15.13
N VAL A 169 1.34 -11.57 14.48
CA VAL A 169 1.20 -12.01 13.09
C VAL A 169 0.73 -13.47 13.04
N ALA A 170 -0.42 -13.68 12.42
CA ALA A 170 -0.95 -15.01 12.17
C ALA A 170 -0.72 -15.38 10.70
N MET A 171 0.02 -16.44 10.46
CA MET A 171 0.24 -16.97 9.12
C MET A 171 -0.90 -17.93 8.82
N ILE A 172 -1.82 -17.48 7.99
CA ILE A 172 -3.13 -18.13 7.83
C ILE A 172 -3.06 -19.35 6.89
N SER A 173 -3.81 -20.36 7.26
CA SER A 173 -3.86 -21.62 6.55
C SER A 173 -5.19 -22.30 6.88
N TYR A 174 -5.52 -23.37 6.15
CA TYR A 174 -6.62 -24.23 6.57
C TYR A 174 -6.20 -25.19 7.67
N SER A 175 -4.95 -25.10 8.13
CA SER A 175 -4.41 -25.93 9.19
C SER A 175 -4.02 -25.09 10.40
N THR A 176 -4.25 -25.62 11.60
CA THR A 176 -3.67 -25.06 12.82
C THR A 176 -2.64 -26.06 13.32
N GLY A 177 -1.38 -25.66 13.33
CA GLY A 177 -0.30 -26.56 13.69
C GLY A 177 -0.23 -27.73 12.73
N THR A 178 -0.43 -28.92 13.27
CA THR A 178 -0.33 -30.16 12.48
C THR A 178 -1.70 -30.74 12.11
N SER A 179 -2.77 -29.97 12.26
CA SER A 179 -4.11 -30.50 12.02
C SER A 179 -4.37 -30.83 10.55
N GLY A 180 -3.70 -30.14 9.63
CA GLY A 180 -3.85 -30.38 8.21
C GLY A 180 -2.53 -30.68 7.53
N GLN A 181 -2.62 -31.16 6.28
CA GLN A 181 -1.45 -31.52 5.49
C GLN A 181 -1.63 -31.00 4.07
N GLY A 182 -0.53 -30.86 3.38
CA GLY A 182 -0.55 -30.47 1.98
C GLY A 182 0.51 -29.44 1.68
N ALA A 183 0.74 -29.22 0.39
CA ALA A 183 1.76 -28.28 -0.06
C ALA A 183 1.49 -26.87 0.44
N ASP A 184 0.22 -26.47 0.47
CA ASP A 184 -0.13 -25.14 0.95
C ASP A 184 0.20 -24.97 2.43
N VAL A 185 -0.05 -26.01 3.23
CA VAL A 185 0.31 -25.98 4.65
C VAL A 185 1.82 -25.94 4.84
N ASP A 186 2.53 -26.74 4.05
CA ASP A 186 4.00 -26.77 4.13
C ASP A 186 4.59 -25.39 3.79
N LYS A 187 4.01 -24.71 2.81
CA LYS A 187 4.48 -23.36 2.45
C LYS A 187 4.32 -22.40 3.61
N VAL A 188 3.17 -22.41 4.25
CA VAL A 188 2.92 -21.51 5.39
C VAL A 188 3.84 -21.84 6.56
N ARG A 189 4.03 -23.13 6.83
CA ARG A 189 4.94 -23.55 7.92
C ARG A 189 6.34 -23.06 7.66
N GLU A 190 6.82 -23.22 6.42
CA GLU A 190 8.16 -22.79 6.07
C GLU A 190 8.30 -21.27 6.12
N ALA A 191 7.28 -20.56 5.63
CA ALA A 191 7.28 -19.09 5.69
C ALA A 191 7.35 -18.60 7.13
N THR A 192 6.61 -19.26 8.01
CA THR A 192 6.61 -18.90 9.44
C THR A 192 8.01 -19.09 10.02
N ARG A 193 8.64 -20.22 9.69
CA ARG A 193 10.00 -20.50 10.17
C ARG A 193 10.99 -19.44 9.69
N ILE A 194 10.91 -19.10 8.40
CA ILE A 194 11.83 -18.10 7.82
C ILE A 194 11.63 -16.74 8.47
N ALA A 195 10.37 -16.34 8.67
CA ALA A 195 10.09 -15.03 9.25
C ALA A 195 10.62 -14.95 10.69
N LYS A 196 10.44 -16.02 11.47
CA LYS A 196 10.95 -16.03 12.84
C LYS A 196 12.46 -15.98 12.87
N GLU A 197 13.11 -16.64 11.92
CA GLU A 197 14.57 -16.63 11.85
C GLU A 197 15.10 -15.25 11.51
N LYS A 198 14.45 -14.57 10.55
CA LYS A 198 14.91 -13.27 10.10
C LYS A 198 14.58 -12.16 11.10
N ARG A 199 13.47 -12.29 11.80
CA ARG A 199 13.02 -11.25 12.73
C ARG A 199 12.57 -11.89 14.04
N PRO A 200 13.52 -12.35 14.85
CA PRO A 200 13.17 -12.99 16.12
C PRO A 200 12.48 -12.07 17.12
N ASP A 201 12.53 -10.76 16.87
CA ASP A 201 11.84 -9.77 17.70
C ASP A 201 10.33 -9.76 17.48
N LEU A 202 9.87 -10.26 16.33
CA LEU A 202 8.45 -10.20 16.00
C LEU A 202 7.70 -11.39 16.59
N VAL A 203 6.44 -11.16 16.95
CA VAL A 203 5.56 -12.19 17.47
C VAL A 203 4.78 -12.76 16.28
N ILE A 204 5.18 -13.95 15.82
CA ILE A 204 4.62 -14.58 14.63
C ILE A 204 4.33 -16.02 14.93
N ASP A 205 3.19 -16.53 14.47
CA ASP A 205 2.86 -17.94 14.59
C ASP A 205 2.08 -18.41 13.38
N GLY A 206 2.21 -19.69 13.09
CA GLY A 206 1.51 -20.31 11.98
C GLY A 206 2.04 -21.71 11.72
N PRO A 207 1.28 -22.50 10.97
CA PRO A 207 -0.02 -22.16 10.37
C PRO A 207 -1.13 -22.05 11.40
N LEU A 208 -2.05 -21.14 11.16
CA LEU A 208 -3.23 -20.93 11.99
C LEU A 208 -4.45 -20.79 11.10
N GLN A 209 -5.53 -21.46 11.47
CA GLN A 209 -6.81 -21.21 10.82
C GLN A 209 -7.32 -19.83 11.24
N TYR A 210 -8.17 -19.25 10.41
CA TYR A 210 -8.65 -17.89 10.65
C TYR A 210 -9.37 -17.77 12.00
N ASP A 211 -10.25 -18.73 12.29
CA ASP A 211 -11.00 -18.68 13.56
C ASP A 211 -10.07 -18.83 14.76
N ALA A 212 -9.06 -19.67 14.64
CA ALA A 212 -8.09 -19.82 15.74
C ALA A 212 -7.26 -18.56 15.91
N ALA A 213 -7.01 -17.82 14.84
CA ALA A 213 -6.22 -16.59 14.91
C ALA A 213 -7.00 -15.46 15.61
N ILE A 214 -8.34 -15.41 15.43
CA ILE A 214 -9.10 -14.25 15.87
C ILE A 214 -9.97 -14.52 17.11
N MET A 215 -10.39 -15.78 17.36
CA MET A 215 -11.32 -16.10 18.45
C MET A 215 -10.60 -16.74 19.61
N GLU A 216 -10.73 -16.14 20.79
CA GLU A 216 -10.03 -16.65 21.98
C GLU A 216 -10.48 -18.07 22.35
N ASN A 217 -11.77 -18.35 22.24
CA ASN A 217 -12.26 -19.67 22.61
C ASN A 217 -11.74 -20.75 21.66
N VAL A 218 -11.62 -20.45 20.37
CA VAL A 218 -11.08 -21.39 19.40
C VAL A 218 -9.58 -21.58 19.66
N ALA A 219 -8.88 -20.48 19.92
CA ALA A 219 -7.45 -20.55 20.22
C ALA A 219 -7.16 -21.39 21.45
N ALA A 220 -8.00 -21.27 22.47
CA ALA A 220 -7.80 -22.03 23.70
C ALA A 220 -7.85 -23.52 23.44
N SER A 221 -8.68 -23.94 22.47
CA SER A 221 -8.81 -25.35 22.12
C SER A 221 -7.72 -25.80 21.14
N LYS A 222 -7.48 -25.02 20.08
CA LYS A 222 -6.62 -25.47 18.97
C LYS A 222 -5.17 -25.08 19.11
N ALA A 223 -4.87 -23.97 19.78
CA ALA A 223 -3.50 -23.48 19.90
C ALA A 223 -3.28 -22.76 21.23
N PRO A 224 -3.44 -23.50 22.34
CA PRO A 224 -3.42 -22.88 23.68
C PRO A 224 -2.08 -22.24 24.04
N ASN A 225 -1.00 -22.67 23.42
CA ASN A 225 0.34 -22.15 23.75
C ASN A 225 0.83 -21.10 22.78
N SER A 226 0.01 -20.72 21.79
CA SER A 226 0.42 -19.74 20.79
C SER A 226 0.42 -18.34 21.36
N PRO A 227 1.46 -17.55 21.09
CA PRO A 227 1.47 -16.14 21.51
C PRO A 227 0.59 -15.25 20.63
N VAL A 228 0.04 -15.81 19.54
CA VAL A 228 -0.72 -15.05 18.55
C VAL A 228 -2.19 -15.48 18.53
N ALA A 229 -2.46 -16.78 18.64
CA ALA A 229 -3.81 -17.31 18.46
C ALA A 229 -4.80 -16.63 19.40
N GLY A 230 -5.95 -16.26 18.86
CA GLY A 230 -7.00 -15.61 19.61
C GLY A 230 -6.82 -14.11 19.78
N LYS A 231 -5.67 -13.58 19.39
CA LYS A 231 -5.40 -12.16 19.56
C LYS A 231 -4.54 -11.59 18.44
N ALA A 232 -4.59 -12.22 17.26
CA ALA A 232 -3.84 -11.75 16.10
C ALA A 232 -4.28 -10.36 15.68
N THR A 233 -3.33 -9.55 15.28
CA THR A 233 -3.63 -8.22 14.73
C THR A 233 -3.21 -8.12 13.27
N VAL A 234 -2.32 -8.99 12.82
CA VAL A 234 -1.84 -9.02 11.44
C VAL A 234 -2.12 -10.41 10.88
N PHE A 235 -2.86 -10.47 9.79
CA PHE A 235 -3.25 -11.72 9.14
C PHE A 235 -2.57 -11.79 7.80
N VAL A 236 -1.72 -12.80 7.60
CA VAL A 236 -0.98 -12.97 6.35
C VAL A 236 -1.54 -14.19 5.63
N PHE A 237 -2.03 -13.95 4.41
CA PHE A 237 -2.73 -14.96 3.64
C PHE A 237 -1.78 -15.66 2.67
N PRO A 238 -1.94 -16.96 2.47
CA PRO A 238 -0.95 -17.74 1.70
C PRO A 238 -0.93 -17.45 0.21
N ASP A 239 -2.01 -16.88 -0.32
CA ASP A 239 -2.09 -16.54 -1.74
C ASP A 239 -3.15 -15.48 -1.95
N LEU A 240 -3.19 -14.97 -3.17
CA LEU A 240 -4.08 -13.84 -3.46
C LEU A 240 -5.54 -14.25 -3.49
N ASN A 241 -5.84 -15.48 -3.90
CA ASN A 241 -7.22 -15.94 -3.83
C ASN A 241 -7.75 -15.84 -2.41
N THR A 242 -6.93 -16.25 -1.45
CA THR A 242 -7.34 -16.20 -0.05
C THR A 242 -7.43 -14.77 0.46
N GLY A 243 -6.39 -13.98 0.23
CA GLY A 243 -6.35 -12.62 0.79
C GLY A 243 -7.40 -11.71 0.19
N ASN A 244 -7.52 -11.72 -1.13
CA ASN A 244 -8.47 -10.84 -1.81
C ASN A 244 -9.91 -11.22 -1.45
N THR A 245 -10.21 -12.53 -1.46
CA THR A 245 -11.55 -12.98 -1.12
C THR A 245 -11.89 -12.67 0.34
N THR A 246 -10.94 -12.90 1.24
CA THR A 246 -11.21 -12.71 2.66
C THR A 246 -11.47 -11.25 3.01
N TYR A 247 -10.63 -10.34 2.51
CA TYR A 247 -10.86 -8.94 2.89
C TYR A 247 -12.20 -8.45 2.37
N LYS A 248 -12.57 -8.86 1.14
CA LYS A 248 -13.85 -8.45 0.58
C LYS A 248 -15.02 -9.08 1.31
N ALA A 249 -14.89 -10.36 1.67
CA ALA A 249 -15.95 -11.04 2.40
C ALA A 249 -16.17 -10.42 3.77
N VAL A 250 -15.10 -10.14 4.48
CA VAL A 250 -15.20 -9.53 5.81
C VAL A 250 -15.77 -8.11 5.69
N GLN A 251 -15.24 -7.33 4.74
CA GLN A 251 -15.73 -5.96 4.55
C GLN A 251 -17.22 -5.94 4.26
N ARG A 252 -17.66 -6.75 3.32
CA ARG A 252 -19.05 -6.71 2.88
C ARG A 252 -20.00 -7.39 3.84
N SER A 253 -19.61 -8.57 4.36
CA SER A 253 -20.49 -9.35 5.22
C SER A 253 -20.61 -8.77 6.62
N ALA A 254 -19.54 -8.17 7.13
CA ALA A 254 -19.58 -7.54 8.45
C ALA A 254 -19.87 -6.03 8.36
N ASP A 255 -20.05 -5.52 7.15
CA ASP A 255 -20.41 -4.13 6.91
C ASP A 255 -19.43 -3.18 7.59
N LEU A 256 -18.13 -3.42 7.36
CA LEU A 256 -17.13 -2.58 7.96
C LEU A 256 -16.32 -1.84 6.89
N VAL A 257 -15.55 -0.88 7.34
CA VAL A 257 -14.69 -0.08 6.47
C VAL A 257 -13.33 -0.77 6.34
N SER A 258 -12.85 -0.89 5.12
CA SER A 258 -11.46 -1.31 4.90
C SER A 258 -10.73 -0.18 4.19
N ILE A 259 -9.50 0.06 4.61
CA ILE A 259 -8.67 1.12 4.05
C ILE A 259 -7.45 0.49 3.41
N GLY A 260 -7.27 0.76 2.11
CA GLY A 260 -6.16 0.21 1.37
C GLY A 260 -6.47 0.14 -0.11
N PRO A 261 -5.64 -0.52 -0.89
CA PRO A 261 -4.40 -1.18 -0.44
C PRO A 261 -3.27 -0.17 -0.22
N MET A 262 -2.56 -0.35 0.87
CA MET A 262 -1.35 0.42 1.12
C MET A 262 -0.17 -0.43 0.66
N LEU A 263 0.65 0.11 -0.23
CA LEU A 263 1.79 -0.63 -0.75
C LEU A 263 2.95 -0.58 0.25
N GLN A 264 3.67 -1.67 0.32
CA GLN A 264 4.84 -1.77 1.18
C GLN A 264 5.99 -2.39 0.40
N GLY A 265 7.21 -2.00 0.77
CA GLY A 265 8.40 -2.46 0.08
C GLY A 265 8.87 -1.55 -1.04
N MET A 266 8.14 -0.47 -1.35
CA MET A 266 8.57 0.49 -2.34
C MET A 266 9.63 1.42 -1.77
N ARG A 267 10.51 1.91 -2.64
CA ARG A 267 11.55 2.86 -2.23
C ARG A 267 10.95 4.20 -1.81
N LYS A 268 9.81 4.58 -2.37
CA LYS A 268 9.11 5.81 -2.02
C LYS A 268 7.61 5.54 -1.90
N PRO A 269 6.88 6.38 -1.18
CA PRO A 269 5.46 6.11 -0.94
C PRO A 269 4.61 6.15 -2.20
N VAL A 270 3.93 5.05 -2.47
CA VAL A 270 2.99 4.94 -3.58
C VAL A 270 1.79 4.17 -3.06
N ASN A 271 0.59 4.68 -3.31
CA ASN A 271 -0.61 3.97 -2.92
C ASN A 271 -1.61 3.95 -4.05
N ASP A 272 -2.30 2.82 -4.17
CA ASP A 272 -3.31 2.58 -5.18
C ASP A 272 -4.69 2.85 -4.59
N LEU A 273 -5.58 3.37 -5.41
CA LEU A 273 -6.98 3.58 -5.05
C LEU A 273 -7.85 2.60 -5.81
N SER A 274 -8.90 2.11 -5.18
CA SER A 274 -9.90 1.32 -5.89
C SER A 274 -10.61 2.19 -6.92
N ARG A 275 -10.97 1.59 -8.05
CA ARG A 275 -11.84 2.31 -8.98
C ARG A 275 -13.16 2.57 -8.29
N GLY A 276 -13.65 3.80 -8.41
CA GLY A 276 -14.85 4.21 -7.73
C GLY A 276 -14.65 4.55 -6.28
N ALA A 277 -13.41 4.80 -5.86
CA ALA A 277 -13.14 5.22 -4.48
C ALA A 277 -13.92 6.48 -4.14
N LEU A 278 -14.46 6.49 -2.94
CA LEU A 278 -15.19 7.66 -2.45
C LEU A 278 -14.22 8.72 -1.94
N VAL A 279 -14.72 9.93 -1.77
CA VAL A 279 -13.88 11.03 -1.31
C VAL A 279 -13.19 10.69 0.01
N ASP A 280 -13.95 10.13 0.96
CA ASP A 280 -13.37 9.77 2.26
C ASP A 280 -12.29 8.70 2.12
N ASP A 281 -12.47 7.77 1.20
CA ASP A 281 -11.47 6.72 0.94
C ASP A 281 -10.16 7.34 0.47
N ILE A 282 -10.26 8.32 -0.41
CA ILE A 282 -9.08 8.99 -0.97
C ILE A 282 -8.35 9.76 0.12
N VAL A 283 -9.11 10.46 0.92
CA VAL A 283 -8.52 11.19 2.05
C VAL A 283 -7.78 10.21 2.98
N UNK A 284 -8.35 9.20 3.17
CA UNK A 284 -7.73 8.22 4.04
C UNK A 284 -6.50 7.67 3.37
N UNK A 285 -6.43 7.52 2.15
CA UNK A 285 -5.29 7.01 1.49
C UNK A 285 -4.20 8.05 1.42
N UNK A 286 -4.58 9.26 1.49
CA UNK A 286 -3.66 10.33 1.54
C UNK A 286 -3.04 10.44 2.95
N UNK A 287 -3.72 9.96 3.89
CA UNK A 287 -3.25 9.96 5.22
C UNK A 287 -2.36 8.78 5.46
N UNK A 288 -2.63 7.72 4.78
CA UNK A 288 -1.83 6.55 4.85
C UNK A 288 -0.53 6.72 4.09
N UNK A 289 -0.51 7.44 3.20
CA UNK A 289 0.64 7.74 2.45
C UNK A 289 1.52 8.70 3.19
N UNK A 290 0.89 9.41 3.98
CA UNK A 290 1.60 10.34 4.82
C UNK A 290 2.37 9.64 5.92
N UNK A 291 1.75 8.70 6.34
CA UNK A 291 2.36 7.90 7.34
C UNK A 291 3.49 7.05 6.79
N UNK A 292 3.31 6.63 5.72
CA UNK A 292 4.31 5.86 5.03
C UNK A 292 5.50 6.73 4.63
N UNK A 293 5.25 7.89 4.46
CA UNK A 293 6.27 8.84 4.18
C UNK A 293 7.04 9.20 5.43
N UNK A 294 6.31 9.11 6.39
CA UNK A 294 6.93 9.37 7.65
C UNK A 294 7.81 8.21 8.08
N UNK A 295 7.34 7.15 7.83
CA UNK A 295 8.07 5.98 8.10
C UNK A 295 9.30 5.84 7.22
N UNK A 296 9.24 6.21 6.17
CA UNK A 296 10.36 6.15 5.27
C UNK A 296 11.36 7.22 5.59
N UNK A 297 10.86 8.18 6.08
CA UNK A 297 11.73 9.24 6.47
C UNK A 297 12.44 8.95 7.77
N UNK A 298 11.79 8.31 8.48
CA UNK A 298 12.36 7.97 9.73
C UNK A 298 13.50 7.01 9.58
N UNK A 299 13.39 6.37 8.73
CA UNK A 299 14.41 5.41 8.47
C UNK A 299 15.66 6.05 7.86
N UNK A 300 15.49 7.05 7.38
CA UNK A 300 16.60 7.71 6.77
C UNK A 300 17.23 8.76 7.68
N UNK A 301 16.92 8.63 8.72
CA UNK A 301 17.55 9.45 9.62
C UNK A 301 16.93 10.73 9.81
N UNK A 302 16.63 10.75 10.68
CA UNK A 302 16.05 11.73 11.04
C UNK A 302 15.88 13.11 10.69
N UNK A 303 15.54 13.40 10.19
CA UNK A 303 15.46 14.73 9.97
C UNK A 303 14.23 15.28 10.41
N UNK A 304 14.37 15.99 11.13
CA UNK A 304 13.37 16.77 11.58
C UNK A 304 12.42 16.96 10.49
N UNK A 305 11.65 16.43 10.62
CA UNK A 305 10.64 16.57 9.71
C UNK A 305 9.89 17.71 10.06
N UNK A 306 10.15 18.50 9.62
CA UNK A 306 9.31 19.60 9.69
C UNK A 306 8.08 19.24 8.98
N UNK A 307 7.28 19.33 9.43
CA UNK A 307 6.03 19.10 8.93
C UNK A 307 5.86 19.95 7.79
N UNK A 308 6.60 19.83 7.08
CA UNK A 308 6.40 20.55 5.89
C UNK A 308 5.38 19.87 5.09
N UNK A 309 4.80 20.48 4.63
CA UNK A 309 3.76 20.05 3.82
C UNK A 309 4.29 19.13 2.84
N UNK A 310 4.05 18.23 2.98
CA UNK A 310 4.40 17.23 2.08
C UNK A 310 3.64 17.50 0.84
N UNK A 311 4.10 17.52 -0.09
CA UNK A 311 3.55 17.64 -1.33
C UNK A 311 3.26 16.29 -1.80
N PHE A 312 2.16 15.80 -1.73
CA PHE A 312 1.69 14.51 -2.30
C PHE A 312 1.06 14.73 -3.66
N LEU A 313 1.40 13.85 -4.57
CA LEU A 313 0.86 13.91 -5.92
C LEU A 313 -0.39 13.02 -5.97
N CYS A 314 -1.49 13.63 -6.39
CA CYS A 314 -2.71 12.89 -6.71
C CYS A 314 -2.89 12.93 -8.22
N ALA A 315 -2.60 11.80 -8.86
CA ALA A 315 -2.88 11.68 -10.29
C ALA A 315 -4.27 11.06 -10.42
N LEU A 316 -5.22 11.87 -10.86
CA LEU A 316 -6.62 11.43 -11.01
C LEU A 316 -6.98 11.24 -12.47
#